data_3e3eccb5940f373941140ccbfadd6bf2
#
_entry.id   3e3eccb5940f373941140ccbfadd6bf2
#
_cell.length_a   1.000
_cell.length_b   1.000
_cell.length_c   1.000
_cell.angle_alpha   90.00
_cell.angle_beta   90.00
_cell.angle_gamma   90.00
#
_symmetry.space_group_name_H-M   'P 1'
#
loop_
_entity.id
_entity.type
_entity.pdbx_description
1 polymer ?
#
loop_
_entity_poly.entity_id
_entity_poly.type
_entity_poly.pdbx_seq_one_letter_code
_entity_poly.pdbx_strand_id
1 'polypeptide(L)'
;MDSSNAKEVVMSYMKALNDQDFKAARSHLKDDMTFLAPIASHNSADAYLEGNELLRSKYGIKKVLYEVKKVFVDGDDVCVFFDFNIESATLFASGWFYVANGKISSIRVVFDPRPIVELSATK
;
A
#
# COMPACT_ATOMS: atom_id res chain seq x y z
N MET A 1 14.73 -9.01 -16.44
CA MET A 1 14.73 -7.78 -15.64
C MET A 1 15.42 -8.03 -14.32
N ASP A 2 16.19 -7.06 -13.88
CA ASP A 2 16.97 -7.13 -12.66
C ASP A 2 16.05 -7.01 -11.45
N SER A 3 16.27 -7.87 -10.43
CA SER A 3 15.46 -7.82 -9.20
C SER A 3 15.61 -6.51 -8.44
N SER A 4 16.73 -5.79 -8.61
CA SER A 4 16.92 -4.49 -7.98
C SER A 4 15.91 -3.46 -8.49
N ASN A 5 15.49 -3.57 -9.77
CA ASN A 5 14.47 -2.67 -10.32
C ASN A 5 13.12 -2.85 -9.63
N ALA A 6 12.74 -4.08 -9.33
CA ALA A 6 11.47 -4.34 -8.65
C ALA A 6 11.47 -3.69 -7.26
N LYS A 7 12.54 -3.85 -6.50
CA LYS A 7 12.67 -3.23 -5.19
C LYS A 7 12.60 -1.71 -5.28
N GLU A 8 13.31 -1.12 -6.23
CA GLU A 8 13.32 0.33 -6.40
C GLU A 8 11.93 0.88 -6.71
N VAL A 9 11.18 0.19 -7.58
CA VAL A 9 9.82 0.59 -7.92
C VAL A 9 8.94 0.61 -6.66
N VAL A 10 9.00 -0.46 -5.86
CA VAL A 10 8.18 -0.56 -4.64
C VAL A 10 8.59 0.50 -3.61
N MET A 11 9.89 0.71 -3.42
CA MET A 11 10.37 1.72 -2.47
C MET A 11 9.98 3.12 -2.89
N SER A 12 10.09 3.42 -4.19
CA SER A 12 9.68 4.72 -4.72
C SER A 12 8.18 4.95 -4.57
N TYR A 13 7.39 3.91 -4.78
CA TYR A 13 5.95 3.97 -4.58
C TYR A 13 5.61 4.28 -3.11
N MET A 14 6.23 3.57 -2.16
CA MET A 14 5.96 3.79 -0.74
C MET A 14 6.41 5.17 -0.28
N LYS A 15 7.53 5.66 -0.82
CA LYS A 15 8.00 7.02 -0.53
C LYS A 15 7.00 8.06 -1.04
N ALA A 16 6.46 7.85 -2.23
CA ALA A 16 5.45 8.76 -2.80
C ALA A 16 4.20 8.82 -1.93
N LEU A 17 3.77 7.67 -1.40
CA LEU A 17 2.64 7.65 -0.46
C LEU A 17 2.95 8.46 0.80
N ASN A 18 4.14 8.31 1.36
CA ASN A 18 4.53 9.05 2.56
C ASN A 18 4.61 10.56 2.31
N ASP A 19 5.03 10.94 1.11
CA ASP A 19 5.11 12.35 0.71
C ASP A 19 3.75 12.91 0.32
N GLN A 20 2.70 12.08 0.30
CA GLN A 20 1.37 12.42 -0.18
C GLN A 20 1.38 12.89 -1.64
N ASP A 21 2.36 12.40 -2.38
CA ASP A 21 2.49 12.67 -3.82
C ASP A 21 1.75 11.56 -4.57
N PHE A 22 0.43 11.67 -4.64
CA PHE A 22 -0.40 10.61 -5.21
C PHE A 22 -0.24 10.51 -6.73
N LYS A 23 0.17 11.58 -7.38
CA LYS A 23 0.49 11.53 -8.81
C LYS A 23 1.71 10.65 -9.06
N ALA A 24 2.77 10.83 -8.27
CA ALA A 24 3.96 9.99 -8.36
C ALA A 24 3.64 8.55 -7.98
N ALA A 25 2.86 8.34 -6.91
CA ALA A 25 2.44 6.99 -6.52
C ALA A 25 1.69 6.30 -7.67
N ARG A 26 0.77 7.00 -8.31
CA ARG A 26 0.01 6.47 -9.45
C ARG A 26 0.92 6.05 -10.60
N SER A 27 1.99 6.80 -10.84
CA SER A 27 2.91 6.50 -11.95
C SER A 27 3.65 5.18 -11.79
N HIS A 28 3.72 4.63 -10.58
CA HIS A 28 4.36 3.35 -10.32
C HIS A 28 3.40 2.16 -10.41
N LEU A 29 2.12 2.40 -10.67
CA LEU A 29 1.10 1.35 -10.73
C LEU A 29 0.68 1.11 -12.17
N LYS A 30 0.47 -0.17 -12.54
CA LYS A 30 -0.18 -0.49 -13.81
C LYS A 30 -1.65 -0.08 -13.72
N ASP A 31 -2.21 0.33 -14.85
CA ASP A 31 -3.60 0.78 -14.90
C ASP A 31 -4.57 -0.30 -14.40
N ASP A 32 -4.30 -1.55 -14.76
CA ASP A 32 -5.14 -2.70 -14.42
C ASP A 32 -4.61 -3.50 -13.22
N MET A 33 -3.83 -2.85 -12.35
CA MET A 33 -3.29 -3.53 -11.18
C MET A 33 -4.41 -4.03 -10.27
N THR A 34 -4.10 -5.04 -9.46
CA THR A 34 -5.04 -5.57 -8.48
C THR A 34 -4.52 -5.33 -7.06
N PHE A 35 -5.45 -5.11 -6.15
CA PHE A 35 -5.15 -4.89 -4.74
C PHE A 35 -6.08 -5.74 -3.89
N LEU A 36 -5.50 -6.43 -2.90
CA LEU A 36 -6.28 -7.23 -1.95
C LEU A 36 -5.72 -7.03 -0.55
N ALA A 37 -6.59 -6.66 0.37
CA ALA A 37 -6.28 -6.47 1.78
C ALA A 37 -7.48 -6.94 2.61
N PRO A 38 -7.35 -7.02 3.95
CA PRO A 38 -8.44 -7.55 4.79
C PRO A 38 -9.77 -6.82 4.65
N ILE A 39 -9.75 -5.52 4.39
CA ILE A 39 -10.98 -4.73 4.34
C ILE A 39 -11.19 -4.04 2.99
N ALA A 40 -10.43 -4.39 1.97
CA ALA A 40 -10.57 -3.73 0.67
C ALA A 40 -10.00 -4.60 -0.45
N SER A 41 -10.61 -4.50 -1.63
CA SER A 41 -10.07 -5.08 -2.85
C SER A 41 -10.41 -4.19 -4.04
N HIS A 42 -9.50 -4.10 -5.00
CA HIS A 42 -9.68 -3.24 -6.17
C HIS A 42 -9.04 -3.88 -7.39
N ASN A 43 -9.57 -3.57 -8.57
CA ASN A 43 -9.13 -4.15 -9.84
C ASN A 43 -8.53 -3.12 -10.81
N SER A 44 -8.23 -1.93 -10.34
CA SER A 44 -7.53 -0.93 -11.14
C SER A 44 -6.79 0.04 -10.22
N ALA A 45 -5.77 0.70 -10.78
CA ALA A 45 -4.99 1.67 -10.02
C ALA A 45 -5.84 2.83 -9.54
N ASP A 46 -6.71 3.33 -10.40
CA ASP A 46 -7.57 4.46 -10.03
C ASP A 46 -8.57 4.08 -8.96
N ALA A 47 -9.20 2.90 -9.07
CA ALA A 47 -10.12 2.41 -8.04
C ALA A 47 -9.41 2.21 -6.71
N TYR A 48 -8.17 1.69 -6.73
CA TYR A 48 -7.39 1.49 -5.54
C TYR A 48 -7.08 2.80 -4.81
N LEU A 49 -6.58 3.80 -5.54
CA LEU A 49 -6.24 5.09 -4.94
C LEU A 49 -7.48 5.83 -4.44
N GLU A 50 -8.55 5.81 -5.24
CA GLU A 50 -9.82 6.40 -4.83
C GLU A 50 -10.41 5.70 -3.61
N GLY A 51 -10.34 4.37 -3.58
CA GLY A 51 -10.82 3.58 -2.45
C GLY A 51 -10.04 3.86 -1.17
N ASN A 52 -8.73 4.05 -1.26
CA ASN A 52 -7.92 4.43 -0.12
C ASN A 52 -8.34 5.78 0.46
N GLU A 53 -8.61 6.75 -0.41
CA GLU A 53 -9.05 8.07 0.01
C GLU A 53 -10.41 8.00 0.69
N LEU A 54 -11.34 7.25 0.11
CA LEU A 54 -12.67 7.05 0.69
C LEU A 54 -12.59 6.36 2.05
N LEU A 55 -11.74 5.35 2.17
CA LEU A 55 -11.57 4.62 3.42
C LEU A 55 -11.01 5.53 4.52
N ARG A 56 -10.01 6.34 4.19
CA ARG A 56 -9.45 7.30 5.15
C ARG A 56 -10.50 8.29 5.59
N SER A 57 -11.30 8.79 4.65
CA SER A 57 -12.38 9.72 4.96
C SER A 57 -13.43 9.08 5.87
N LYS A 58 -13.81 7.83 5.57
CA LYS A 58 -14.80 7.09 6.35
C LYS A 58 -14.38 6.95 7.82
N TYR A 59 -13.10 6.67 8.06
CA TYR A 59 -12.60 6.43 9.43
C TYR A 59 -11.95 7.66 10.06
N GLY A 60 -12.00 8.81 9.39
CA GLY A 60 -11.42 10.03 9.91
C GLY A 60 -9.90 10.03 9.97
N ILE A 61 -9.26 9.24 9.12
CA ILE A 61 -7.80 9.14 9.08
C ILE A 61 -7.26 10.23 8.17
N LYS A 62 -6.54 11.19 8.74
CA LYS A 62 -6.00 12.32 7.97
C LYS A 62 -4.70 12.00 7.29
N LYS A 63 -3.85 11.21 7.93
CA LYS A 63 -2.52 10.90 7.41
C LYS A 63 -2.14 9.47 7.76
N VAL A 64 -1.51 8.80 6.79
CA VAL A 64 -0.92 7.49 7.01
C VAL A 64 0.56 7.60 6.70
N LEU A 65 1.41 7.12 7.59
CA LEU A 65 2.85 7.08 7.39
C LEU A 65 3.32 5.62 7.39
N TYR A 66 4.02 5.24 6.34
CA TYR A 66 4.54 3.88 6.16
C TYR A 66 6.00 3.84 6.57
N GLU A 67 6.33 2.99 7.51
CA GLU A 67 7.71 2.81 7.95
C GLU A 67 8.18 1.41 7.59
N VAL A 68 9.08 1.29 6.61
CA VAL A 68 9.60 0.01 6.15
C VAL A 68 10.52 -0.60 7.19
N LYS A 69 10.27 -1.85 7.57
CA LYS A 69 11.07 -2.58 8.54
C LYS A 69 12.00 -3.59 7.89
N LYS A 70 11.51 -4.32 6.88
CA LYS A 70 12.30 -5.35 6.21
C LYS A 70 11.78 -5.57 4.80
N VAL A 71 12.68 -5.81 3.87
CA VAL A 71 12.34 -6.08 2.47
C VAL A 71 13.00 -7.39 2.06
N PHE A 72 12.20 -8.27 1.45
CA PHE A 72 12.68 -9.50 0.82
C PHE A 72 12.35 -9.44 -0.65
N VAL A 73 13.30 -9.82 -1.51
CA VAL A 73 13.12 -9.78 -2.95
C VAL A 73 13.35 -11.17 -3.52
N ASP A 74 12.42 -11.61 -4.37
CA ASP A 74 12.53 -12.86 -5.11
C ASP A 74 12.11 -12.56 -6.55
N GLY A 75 13.11 -12.27 -7.41
CA GLY A 75 12.84 -11.88 -8.80
C GLY A 75 12.03 -10.60 -8.85
N ASP A 76 10.85 -10.67 -9.45
CA ASP A 76 9.93 -9.55 -9.57
C ASP A 76 8.94 -9.45 -8.41
N ASP A 77 9.05 -10.34 -7.45
CA ASP A 77 8.22 -10.32 -6.24
C ASP A 77 8.98 -9.65 -5.11
N VAL A 78 8.33 -8.67 -4.47
CA VAL A 78 8.92 -7.91 -3.37
C VAL A 78 7.97 -8.01 -2.19
N CYS A 79 8.48 -8.51 -1.07
CA CYS A 79 7.73 -8.57 0.18
C CYS A 79 8.28 -7.55 1.15
N VAL A 80 7.41 -6.66 1.63
CA VAL A 80 7.79 -5.58 2.53
C VAL A 80 7.07 -5.76 3.85
N PHE A 81 7.83 -5.83 4.93
CA PHE A 81 7.27 -5.76 6.28
C PHE A 81 7.37 -4.31 6.73
N PHE A 82 6.26 -3.73 7.12
CA PHE A 82 6.22 -2.31 7.47
C PHE A 82 5.18 -2.03 8.55
N ASP A 83 5.42 -0.95 9.27
CA ASP A 83 4.39 -0.36 10.13
C ASP A 83 3.66 0.67 9.31
N PHE A 84 2.32 0.70 9.43
CA PHE A 84 1.66 1.90 8.99
C PHE A 84 1.01 2.58 10.18
N ASN A 85 1.31 3.87 10.27
CA ASN A 85 0.97 4.69 11.42
C ASN A 85 -0.18 5.60 11.04
N ILE A 86 -1.28 5.47 11.77
CA ILE A 86 -2.40 6.41 11.73
C ILE A 86 -2.40 7.16 13.05
N GLU A 87 -3.22 8.22 13.17
CA GLU A 87 -3.17 9.07 14.36
C GLU A 87 -3.40 8.28 15.64
N SER A 88 -4.25 7.26 15.60
CA SER A 88 -4.69 6.53 16.79
C SER A 88 -3.99 5.21 17.04
N ALA A 89 -3.21 4.71 16.05
CA ALA A 89 -2.63 3.38 16.18
C ALA A 89 -1.48 3.15 15.21
N THR A 90 -0.65 2.17 15.53
CA THR A 90 0.36 1.63 14.63
C THR A 90 -0.03 0.20 14.29
N LEU A 91 -0.09 -0.11 13.00
CA LEU A 91 -0.42 -1.44 12.52
C LEU A 91 0.78 -2.06 11.83
N PHE A 92 1.12 -3.28 12.24
CA PHE A 92 2.19 -4.02 11.58
C PHE A 92 1.59 -4.79 10.39
N ALA A 93 2.22 -4.65 9.23
CA ALA A 93 1.68 -5.20 8.00
C ALA A 93 2.77 -5.88 7.18
N SER A 94 2.33 -6.77 6.30
CA SER A 94 3.19 -7.36 5.29
C SER A 94 2.52 -7.17 3.93
N GLY A 95 3.27 -6.61 2.98
CA GLY A 95 2.79 -6.39 1.62
C GLY A 95 3.60 -7.20 0.62
N TRP A 96 2.88 -7.92 -0.25
CA TRP A 96 3.48 -8.65 -1.36
C TRP A 96 3.18 -7.89 -2.65
N PHE A 97 4.25 -7.39 -3.28
CA PHE A 97 4.17 -6.59 -4.50
C PHE A 97 4.75 -7.39 -5.65
N TYR A 98 3.99 -7.50 -6.73
CA TYR A 98 4.50 -8.09 -7.97
C TYR A 98 4.71 -6.97 -8.99
N VAL A 99 5.92 -6.88 -9.55
CA VAL A 99 6.30 -5.82 -10.48
C VAL A 99 6.45 -6.42 -11.87
N ALA A 100 5.83 -5.80 -12.86
CA ALA A 100 5.92 -6.23 -14.25
C ALA A 100 6.15 -5.00 -15.13
N ASN A 101 7.17 -5.07 -15.98
CA ASN A 101 7.50 -3.98 -16.91
C ASN A 101 7.71 -2.64 -16.20
N GLY A 102 8.36 -2.68 -15.04
CA GLY A 102 8.71 -1.47 -14.30
C GLY A 102 7.57 -0.85 -13.51
N LYS A 103 6.42 -1.53 -13.42
CA LYS A 103 5.27 -1.03 -12.67
C LYS A 103 4.68 -2.12 -11.79
N ILE A 104 4.05 -1.72 -10.70
CA ILE A 104 3.41 -2.64 -9.77
C ILE A 104 2.14 -3.19 -10.42
N SER A 105 2.08 -4.51 -10.56
CA SER A 105 0.97 -5.21 -11.18
C SER A 105 -0.03 -5.75 -10.17
N SER A 106 0.43 -6.11 -8.97
CA SER A 106 -0.47 -6.56 -7.90
C SER A 106 0.12 -6.25 -6.54
N ILE A 107 -0.75 -5.99 -5.60
CA ILE A 107 -0.41 -5.76 -4.19
C ILE A 107 -1.36 -6.59 -3.34
N ARG A 108 -0.79 -7.40 -2.44
CA ARG A 108 -1.56 -8.12 -1.43
C ARG A 108 -1.00 -7.75 -0.07
N VAL A 109 -1.84 -7.24 0.81
CA VAL A 109 -1.43 -6.78 2.13
C VAL A 109 -2.19 -7.55 3.19
N VAL A 110 -1.48 -7.99 4.24
CA VAL A 110 -2.09 -8.61 5.40
C VAL A 110 -1.75 -7.80 6.64
N PHE A 111 -2.75 -7.57 7.46
CA PHE A 111 -2.62 -6.88 8.73
C PHE A 111 -3.88 -7.13 9.55
N ASP A 112 -3.84 -6.81 10.83
CA ASP A 112 -5.02 -6.89 11.69
C ASP A 112 -5.83 -5.60 11.49
N PRO A 113 -7.03 -5.67 10.88
CA PRO A 113 -7.81 -4.48 10.60
C PRO A 113 -8.59 -3.93 11.78
N ARG A 114 -8.60 -4.63 12.92
CA ARG A 114 -9.42 -4.24 14.06
C ARG A 114 -9.19 -2.80 14.54
N PRO A 115 -7.93 -2.31 14.63
CA PRO A 115 -7.73 -0.93 15.04
C PRO A 115 -8.40 0.10 14.12
N ILE A 116 -8.53 -0.22 12.83
CA ILE A 116 -9.20 0.66 11.87
C ILE A 116 -10.73 0.51 11.99
N VAL A 117 -11.22 -0.72 12.01
CA VAL A 117 -12.65 -1.00 12.06
C VAL A 117 -13.26 -0.44 13.34
N GLU A 118 -12.57 -0.53 14.45
CA GLU A 118 -13.03 -0.03 15.73
C GLU A 118 -13.19 1.49 15.76
N LEU A 119 -12.50 2.22 14.88
CA LEU A 119 -12.67 3.68 14.80
C LEU A 119 -14.12 4.07 14.45
N SER A 120 -14.76 3.30 13.56
CA SER A 120 -16.16 3.60 13.22
C SER A 120 -17.12 3.20 14.33
N ALA A 121 -16.75 2.22 15.15
CA ALA A 121 -17.61 1.74 16.24
C ALA A 121 -17.64 2.71 17.41
N THR A 122 -16.62 3.57 17.56
CA THR A 122 -16.55 4.52 18.68
C THR A 122 -17.20 5.86 18.35
N LYS A 123 -17.70 6.01 17.16
CA LYS A 123 -18.40 7.23 16.75
C LYS A 123 -19.91 7.06 16.96
#